data_9e2a6a6743d508375005068eac07b536
#
_entry.id   9e2a6a6743d508375005068eac07b536
#
_cell.length_a   1.000
_cell.length_b   1.000
_cell.length_c   1.000
_cell.angle_alpha   90.00
_cell.angle_beta   90.00
_cell.angle_gamma   90.00
#
_symmetry.space_group_name_H-M   'P 1'
#
loop_
_entity.id
_entity.type
_entity.pdbx_description
1 polymer ?
#
loop_
_entity_poly.entity_id
_entity_poly.type
_entity_poly.pdbx_seq_one_letter_code
_entity_poly.pdbx_strand_id
1 'polypeptide(L)'
;MKKFWIGSILIAMSLMWGCDREADEVGEAVDDEQEGSTDRETYFLVADQSNNEAHLIDYDGVELFNWDFNGSIGNDINLLSDGSLIVCLKANNAAVTEGGYGGIFRKINADQTLDWEVTYSSPSYTAHHDVEYLSNGNIIFLAWEIRSNDEAAEEGYAGRGLIYPETIVEMNPLTEEIVWKWDVMDHIVQDYDDTRANYGVVADNPNKVDLNYTYSSRDDGDLFHFNGLTVDEEHDLIYVTVNFYSEVWVIDHSTTTEEASSDTGGIYGKGGDLVYRFGNPETYDNVGDVTLDRVHYPNMLESGNLLVYANEKYDSQSEVIEFALNSPYSLVAGQDNEPEVVWSFTDSRMYSSGLSGAERMDNGHTLITEGRDGTLWEVTEDGTIEWLFKTDYSTIWRTYVVYSDDPALEALGL
;
A
#
# COMPACT_ATOMS: atom_id res chain seq x y z
N MET A 1 59.69 33.58 11.79
CA MET A 1 60.29 34.59 10.91
C MET A 1 59.27 35.00 9.87
N LYS A 2 58.83 36.27 9.98
CA LYS A 2 58.67 37.30 8.93
C LYS A 2 57.80 36.90 7.73
N LYS A 3 56.85 37.66 7.22
CA LYS A 3 56.23 38.99 7.49
C LYS A 3 55.07 39.14 6.50
N PHE A 4 53.94 39.68 6.96
CA PHE A 4 53.11 40.75 6.42
C PHE A 4 53.26 41.18 4.95
N TRP A 5 52.15 41.44 4.25
CA TRP A 5 51.83 42.77 3.75
C TRP A 5 50.34 42.96 3.45
N ILE A 6 49.87 44.09 3.90
CA ILE A 6 48.58 44.77 3.81
C ILE A 6 48.61 45.67 2.55
N GLY A 7 47.47 45.86 1.95
CA GLY A 7 47.27 46.87 0.90
C GLY A 7 45.83 47.30 0.77
N SER A 8 45.48 48.32 1.55
CA SER A 8 44.26 49.14 1.37
C SER A 8 44.55 50.31 0.45
N ILE A 9 43.55 50.90 -0.23
CA ILE A 9 43.37 52.28 -0.69
C ILE A 9 42.00 52.28 -1.43
N LEU A 10 40.94 52.88 -0.93
CA LEU A 10 40.51 54.27 -0.74
C LEU A 10 39.96 54.99 -2.01
N ILE A 11 38.64 55.23 -1.99
CA ILE A 11 37.83 56.43 -2.22
C ILE A 11 37.92 57.17 -3.56
N ALA A 12 36.75 57.40 -4.17
CA ALA A 12 36.35 58.74 -4.60
C ALA A 12 34.82 58.86 -4.76
N MET A 13 34.24 59.73 -4.02
CA MET A 13 32.92 60.36 -4.15
C MET A 13 32.89 61.30 -5.36
N SER A 14 31.78 61.35 -6.08
CA SER A 14 31.33 62.60 -6.71
C SER A 14 29.81 62.66 -6.72
N LEU A 15 29.32 63.64 -5.99
CA LEU A 15 27.94 64.16 -6.04
C LEU A 15 27.79 64.99 -7.32
N MET A 16 26.62 64.86 -7.99
CA MET A 16 25.99 66.07 -8.62
C MET A 16 24.49 65.80 -8.85
N TRP A 17 23.73 66.79 -8.52
CA TRP A 17 22.32 67.10 -8.54
C TRP A 17 21.67 67.03 -9.93
N GLY A 18 20.32 66.83 -9.93
CA GLY A 18 19.47 67.21 -11.07
C GLY A 18 18.06 66.64 -10.96
N CYS A 19 17.18 67.43 -10.40
CA CYS A 19 15.70 67.58 -10.49
C CYS A 19 14.83 66.69 -11.37
N ASP A 20 13.71 66.28 -10.71
CA ASP A 20 12.31 66.23 -11.12
C ASP A 20 11.90 65.65 -12.46
N ARG A 21 11.12 64.53 -12.33
CA ARG A 21 9.75 64.41 -12.89
C ARG A 21 9.05 63.18 -12.32
N GLU A 22 7.92 63.45 -11.71
CA GLU A 22 6.89 62.44 -11.41
C GLU A 22 6.46 61.74 -12.70
N ALA A 23 6.41 60.42 -12.66
CA ALA A 23 5.58 59.61 -13.52
C ALA A 23 4.99 58.49 -12.65
N ASP A 24 3.69 58.54 -12.45
CA ASP A 24 2.88 57.53 -11.85
C ASP A 24 3.11 56.20 -12.62
N GLU A 25 3.81 55.27 -12.05
CA GLU A 25 3.66 53.84 -12.41
C GLU A 25 2.65 53.22 -11.45
N VAL A 26 1.47 53.04 -12.00
CA VAL A 26 0.44 52.15 -11.47
C VAL A 26 1.09 50.81 -11.36
N GLY A 27 1.42 50.38 -10.14
CA GLY A 27 1.76 49.01 -9.85
C GLY A 27 0.54 48.14 -10.18
N GLU A 28 0.67 47.32 -11.20
CA GLU A 28 -0.21 46.15 -11.36
C GLU A 28 -0.07 45.32 -10.07
N ALA A 29 -1.15 45.28 -9.30
CA ALA A 29 -1.32 44.28 -8.29
C ALA A 29 -1.27 42.94 -9.04
N VAL A 30 -0.24 42.16 -8.76
CA VAL A 30 -0.27 40.72 -9.03
C VAL A 30 -1.37 40.22 -8.11
N ASP A 31 -2.53 39.93 -8.67
CA ASP A 31 -3.50 39.05 -8.01
C ASP A 31 -2.74 37.76 -7.72
N ASP A 32 -2.40 37.53 -6.47
CA ASP A 32 -2.26 36.20 -5.93
C ASP A 32 -3.63 35.54 -6.19
N GLU A 33 -3.73 34.75 -7.24
CA GLU A 33 -4.79 33.77 -7.34
C GLU A 33 -4.62 32.89 -6.11
N GLN A 34 -5.34 33.20 -5.04
CA GLN A 34 -5.72 32.23 -4.05
C GLN A 34 -6.37 31.11 -4.86
N GLU A 35 -5.66 29.99 -4.99
CA GLU A 35 -6.29 28.74 -5.39
C GLU A 35 -7.49 28.59 -4.48
N GLY A 36 -8.68 28.67 -5.10
CA GLY A 36 -9.91 28.60 -4.38
C GLY A 36 -9.96 27.24 -3.70
N SER A 37 -10.05 27.27 -2.39
CA SER A 37 -10.63 26.18 -1.62
C SER A 37 -11.98 25.88 -2.29
N THR A 38 -12.04 24.86 -3.12
CA THR A 38 -13.31 24.31 -3.54
C THR A 38 -13.94 23.76 -2.27
N ASP A 39 -15.09 24.32 -1.86
CA ASP A 39 -15.93 23.77 -0.80
C ASP A 39 -16.49 22.41 -1.29
N ARG A 40 -15.59 21.41 -1.47
CA ARG A 40 -15.96 20.04 -1.79
C ARG A 40 -16.41 19.36 -0.52
N GLU A 41 -17.60 18.82 -0.55
CA GLU A 41 -18.05 17.92 0.52
C GLU A 41 -17.28 16.60 0.42
N THR A 42 -16.96 16.03 1.56
CA THR A 42 -16.24 14.77 1.68
C THR A 42 -17.19 13.70 2.18
N TYR A 43 -17.12 12.53 1.55
CA TYR A 43 -17.84 11.33 1.92
C TYR A 43 -16.85 10.19 2.16
N PHE A 44 -17.32 9.14 2.80
CA PHE A 44 -16.52 7.99 3.18
C PHE A 44 -17.15 6.71 2.66
N LEU A 45 -16.44 6.01 1.79
CA LEU A 45 -16.83 4.68 1.36
C LEU A 45 -16.27 3.65 2.35
N VAL A 46 -17.14 2.97 3.07
CA VAL A 46 -16.79 2.04 4.15
C VAL A 46 -17.03 0.61 3.71
N ALA A 47 -15.99 -0.24 3.77
CA ALA A 47 -16.10 -1.68 3.54
C ALA A 47 -16.48 -2.39 4.85
N ASP A 48 -17.78 -2.59 5.08
CA ASP A 48 -18.33 -3.22 6.31
C ASP A 48 -18.32 -4.74 6.21
N GLN A 49 -17.32 -5.37 6.83
CA GLN A 49 -17.26 -6.82 6.94
C GLN A 49 -18.30 -7.41 7.90
N SER A 50 -18.81 -6.63 8.85
CA SER A 50 -19.74 -7.15 9.84
C SER A 50 -21.12 -7.47 9.27
N ASN A 51 -21.57 -6.66 8.28
CA ASN A 51 -22.86 -6.85 7.61
C ASN A 51 -22.73 -7.37 6.18
N ASN A 52 -21.50 -7.43 5.62
CA ASN A 52 -21.20 -7.81 4.23
C ASN A 52 -21.78 -6.81 3.21
N GLU A 53 -21.60 -5.54 3.51
CA GLU A 53 -22.11 -4.42 2.74
C GLU A 53 -21.00 -3.37 2.55
N ALA A 54 -21.18 -2.47 1.61
CA ALA A 54 -20.42 -1.23 1.54
C ALA A 54 -21.36 -0.04 1.68
N HIS A 55 -20.91 0.99 2.36
CA HIS A 55 -21.69 2.18 2.66
C HIS A 55 -20.96 3.44 2.25
N LEU A 56 -21.63 4.35 1.57
CA LEU A 56 -21.16 5.71 1.37
C LEU A 56 -21.87 6.60 2.43
N ILE A 57 -21.09 7.17 3.33
CA ILE A 57 -21.59 7.96 4.46
C ILE A 57 -20.98 9.37 4.47
N ASP A 58 -21.65 10.31 5.11
CA ASP A 58 -21.10 11.64 5.42
C ASP A 58 -20.42 11.69 6.81
N TYR A 59 -19.94 12.88 7.23
CA TYR A 59 -19.31 13.10 8.53
C TYR A 59 -20.21 12.83 9.74
N ASP A 60 -21.53 12.89 9.58
CA ASP A 60 -22.49 12.58 10.63
C ASP A 60 -22.88 11.09 10.64
N GLY A 61 -22.32 10.31 9.70
CA GLY A 61 -22.63 8.89 9.51
C GLY A 61 -23.96 8.65 8.81
N VAL A 62 -24.51 9.67 8.13
CA VAL A 62 -25.73 9.53 7.34
C VAL A 62 -25.39 8.79 6.05
N GLU A 63 -26.06 7.66 5.82
CA GLU A 63 -25.88 6.86 4.62
C GLU A 63 -26.50 7.55 3.40
N LEU A 64 -25.68 7.78 2.37
CA LEU A 64 -26.07 8.30 1.06
C LEU A 64 -26.41 7.18 0.09
N PHE A 65 -25.61 6.10 0.13
CA PHE A 65 -25.75 4.94 -0.74
C PHE A 65 -25.23 3.68 -0.06
N ASN A 66 -25.73 2.50 -0.45
CA ASN A 66 -25.21 1.24 0.02
C ASN A 66 -25.22 0.16 -1.07
N TRP A 67 -24.34 -0.82 -0.94
CA TRP A 67 -24.26 -2.01 -1.77
C TRP A 67 -24.43 -3.25 -0.89
N ASP A 68 -25.45 -4.08 -1.21
CA ASP A 68 -25.64 -5.43 -0.65
C ASP A 68 -25.11 -6.46 -1.65
N PHE A 69 -24.06 -7.17 -1.26
CA PHE A 69 -23.37 -8.08 -2.16
C PHE A 69 -24.01 -9.46 -2.27
N ASN A 70 -25.02 -9.81 -1.46
CA ASN A 70 -25.57 -11.16 -1.35
C ASN A 70 -24.46 -12.23 -1.23
N GLY A 71 -23.39 -11.92 -0.47
CA GLY A 71 -22.23 -12.77 -0.28
C GLY A 71 -21.34 -12.23 0.83
N SER A 72 -20.53 -13.09 1.43
CA SER A 72 -19.61 -12.62 2.46
C SER A 72 -18.45 -11.85 1.83
N ILE A 73 -18.24 -10.63 2.31
CA ILE A 73 -17.13 -9.79 1.87
C ILE A 73 -15.80 -10.48 2.25
N GLY A 74 -14.92 -10.60 1.28
CA GLY A 74 -13.56 -11.09 1.49
C GLY A 74 -12.73 -10.03 2.17
N ASN A 75 -12.54 -8.92 1.51
CA ASN A 75 -11.93 -7.74 2.11
C ASN A 75 -12.15 -6.48 1.29
N ASP A 76 -11.47 -6.34 0.16
CA ASP A 76 -11.35 -5.05 -0.51
C ASP A 76 -12.52 -4.69 -1.42
N ILE A 77 -12.72 -3.38 -1.59
CA ILE A 77 -13.69 -2.77 -2.50
C ILE A 77 -13.06 -1.58 -3.21
N ASN A 78 -13.41 -1.36 -4.47
CA ASN A 78 -12.94 -0.23 -5.25
C ASN A 78 -14.12 0.44 -5.95
N LEU A 79 -14.39 1.71 -5.67
CA LEU A 79 -15.37 2.53 -6.39
C LEU A 79 -14.71 3.13 -7.63
N LEU A 80 -15.30 2.87 -8.80
CA LEU A 80 -14.79 3.37 -10.07
C LEU A 80 -15.54 4.64 -10.49
N SER A 81 -14.91 5.47 -11.30
CA SER A 81 -15.45 6.75 -11.76
C SER A 81 -16.78 6.65 -12.56
N ASP A 82 -17.12 5.45 -13.05
CA ASP A 82 -18.40 5.17 -13.69
C ASP A 82 -19.52 4.78 -12.67
N GLY A 83 -19.23 4.88 -11.37
CA GLY A 83 -20.13 4.51 -10.27
C GLY A 83 -20.22 2.99 -10.04
N SER A 84 -19.48 2.19 -10.78
CA SER A 84 -19.40 0.75 -10.51
C SER A 84 -18.45 0.45 -9.35
N LEU A 85 -18.70 -0.65 -8.66
CA LEU A 85 -17.90 -1.10 -7.53
C LEU A 85 -17.27 -2.46 -7.84
N ILE A 86 -15.96 -2.59 -7.64
CA ILE A 86 -15.29 -3.89 -7.56
C ILE A 86 -15.37 -4.36 -6.11
N VAL A 87 -15.64 -5.64 -5.91
CA VAL A 87 -15.65 -6.25 -4.57
C VAL A 87 -15.02 -7.63 -4.59
N CYS A 88 -14.21 -7.91 -3.57
CA CYS A 88 -13.69 -9.25 -3.28
C CYS A 88 -14.65 -9.96 -2.30
N LEU A 89 -15.17 -11.14 -2.70
CA LEU A 89 -16.07 -11.96 -1.88
C LEU A 89 -15.45 -13.30 -1.54
N LYS A 90 -15.90 -13.90 -0.44
CA LYS A 90 -15.46 -15.23 0.01
C LYS A 90 -16.00 -16.34 -0.88
N ALA A 91 -15.12 -17.16 -1.42
CA ALA A 91 -15.50 -18.38 -2.11
C ALA A 91 -15.95 -19.45 -1.11
N ASN A 92 -17.08 -20.13 -1.40
CA ASN A 92 -17.64 -21.15 -0.50
C ASN A 92 -16.76 -22.38 -0.28
N ASN A 93 -15.84 -22.66 -1.21
CA ASN A 93 -14.98 -23.85 -1.20
C ASN A 93 -13.50 -23.44 -1.28
N ALA A 94 -13.12 -22.34 -0.65
CA ALA A 94 -11.75 -21.90 -0.59
C ALA A 94 -10.86 -22.98 0.07
N ALA A 95 -9.71 -23.24 -0.53
CA ALA A 95 -8.77 -24.23 -0.01
C ALA A 95 -7.98 -23.68 1.20
N VAL A 96 -7.74 -22.39 1.20
CA VAL A 96 -7.15 -21.63 2.32
C VAL A 96 -8.22 -20.69 2.85
N THR A 97 -8.46 -20.72 4.17
CA THR A 97 -9.50 -19.93 4.84
C THR A 97 -8.93 -19.11 6.00
N GLU A 98 -7.64 -18.80 5.91
CA GLU A 98 -6.98 -17.89 6.84
C GLU A 98 -7.61 -16.49 6.80
N GLY A 99 -7.22 -15.63 7.72
CA GLY A 99 -7.72 -14.25 7.77
C GLY A 99 -7.58 -13.58 6.40
N GLY A 100 -8.63 -12.90 5.95
CA GLY A 100 -8.60 -12.20 4.68
C GLY A 100 -8.91 -13.01 3.41
N TYR A 101 -9.26 -14.32 3.52
CA TYR A 101 -9.58 -15.09 2.32
C TYR A 101 -10.78 -14.51 1.56
N GLY A 102 -10.70 -14.61 0.22
CA GLY A 102 -11.72 -14.15 -0.72
C GLY A 102 -12.01 -15.21 -1.77
N GLY A 103 -11.59 -14.96 -2.99
CA GLY A 103 -11.63 -15.90 -4.11
C GLY A 103 -12.70 -15.65 -5.16
N ILE A 104 -13.60 -14.68 -4.97
CA ILE A 104 -14.56 -14.23 -5.99
C ILE A 104 -14.43 -12.72 -6.14
N PHE A 105 -14.28 -12.25 -7.36
CA PHE A 105 -14.32 -10.82 -7.69
C PHE A 105 -15.57 -10.50 -8.50
N ARG A 106 -16.24 -9.40 -8.15
CA ARG A 106 -17.40 -8.89 -8.89
C ARG A 106 -17.20 -7.43 -9.24
N LYS A 107 -17.65 -7.05 -10.44
CA LYS A 107 -17.96 -5.67 -10.76
C LYS A 107 -19.47 -5.49 -10.74
N ILE A 108 -19.94 -4.55 -9.94
CA ILE A 108 -21.35 -4.19 -9.77
C ILE A 108 -21.54 -2.81 -10.35
N ASN A 109 -22.44 -2.67 -11.31
CA ASN A 109 -22.78 -1.39 -11.95
C ASN A 109 -23.40 -0.39 -10.96
N ALA A 110 -23.41 0.90 -11.31
CA ALA A 110 -24.06 1.96 -10.52
C ALA A 110 -25.56 1.68 -10.24
N ASP A 111 -26.26 0.97 -11.12
CA ASP A 111 -27.65 0.54 -10.91
C ASP A 111 -27.78 -0.78 -10.11
N GLN A 112 -26.71 -1.21 -9.49
CA GLN A 112 -26.58 -2.44 -8.70
C GLN A 112 -26.78 -3.76 -9.48
N THR A 113 -26.73 -3.72 -10.79
CA THR A 113 -26.69 -4.93 -11.61
C THR A 113 -25.28 -5.51 -11.69
N LEU A 114 -25.16 -6.83 -11.74
CA LEU A 114 -23.88 -7.50 -11.94
C LEU A 114 -23.37 -7.25 -13.36
N ASP A 115 -22.16 -6.71 -13.50
CA ASP A 115 -21.46 -6.60 -14.78
C ASP A 115 -20.72 -7.91 -15.10
N TRP A 116 -19.78 -8.28 -14.24
CA TRP A 116 -19.05 -9.54 -14.35
C TRP A 116 -18.73 -10.13 -12.95
N GLU A 117 -18.49 -11.44 -12.95
CA GLU A 117 -17.99 -12.17 -11.80
C GLU A 117 -16.91 -13.15 -12.28
N VAL A 118 -15.78 -13.19 -11.58
CA VAL A 118 -14.71 -14.15 -11.81
C VAL A 118 -14.30 -14.82 -10.50
N THR A 119 -13.97 -16.11 -10.56
CA THR A 119 -13.56 -16.87 -9.39
C THR A 119 -12.10 -17.29 -9.52
N TYR A 120 -11.27 -16.87 -8.56
CA TYR A 120 -9.90 -17.33 -8.40
C TYR A 120 -9.77 -18.11 -7.09
N SER A 121 -10.34 -19.30 -7.09
CA SER A 121 -10.32 -20.24 -5.96
C SER A 121 -10.43 -21.67 -6.47
N SER A 122 -9.53 -22.53 -6.01
CA SER A 122 -9.46 -23.95 -6.37
C SER A 122 -8.91 -24.77 -5.19
N PRO A 123 -8.78 -26.09 -5.29
CA PRO A 123 -8.09 -26.88 -4.27
C PRO A 123 -6.60 -26.54 -4.06
N SER A 124 -6.01 -25.72 -4.93
CA SER A 124 -4.58 -25.43 -4.93
C SER A 124 -4.26 -23.95 -4.70
N TYR A 125 -5.23 -23.05 -4.84
CA TYR A 125 -5.04 -21.61 -4.67
C TYR A 125 -6.33 -20.92 -4.24
N THR A 126 -6.19 -19.76 -3.58
CA THR A 126 -7.30 -18.90 -3.17
C THR A 126 -6.84 -17.45 -3.18
N ALA A 127 -7.56 -16.58 -3.92
CA ALA A 127 -7.33 -15.12 -3.81
C ALA A 127 -7.74 -14.60 -2.43
N HIS A 128 -7.05 -13.56 -1.98
CA HIS A 128 -7.27 -13.00 -0.64
C HIS A 128 -6.95 -11.51 -0.58
N HIS A 129 -7.38 -10.89 0.51
CA HIS A 129 -7.10 -9.52 0.98
C HIS A 129 -7.41 -8.43 -0.03
N ASP A 130 -6.63 -8.26 -1.09
CA ASP A 130 -6.60 -7.03 -1.86
C ASP A 130 -6.76 -7.25 -3.37
N VAL A 131 -7.37 -6.27 -4.03
CA VAL A 131 -7.56 -6.24 -5.49
C VAL A 131 -7.56 -4.79 -5.98
N GLU A 132 -6.84 -4.49 -7.05
CA GLU A 132 -6.95 -3.22 -7.76
C GLU A 132 -7.45 -3.41 -9.20
N TYR A 133 -8.18 -2.41 -9.69
CA TYR A 133 -8.67 -2.34 -11.07
C TYR A 133 -7.77 -1.42 -11.88
N LEU A 134 -7.00 -1.99 -12.79
CA LEU A 134 -5.99 -1.27 -13.55
C LEU A 134 -6.61 -0.47 -14.72
N SER A 135 -5.89 0.55 -15.18
CA SER A 135 -6.31 1.41 -16.30
C SER A 135 -6.54 0.65 -17.62
N ASN A 136 -5.89 -0.52 -17.78
CA ASN A 136 -6.06 -1.42 -18.93
C ASN A 136 -7.33 -2.30 -18.85
N GLY A 137 -8.10 -2.22 -17.75
CA GLY A 137 -9.30 -2.99 -17.49
C GLY A 137 -9.08 -4.38 -16.91
N ASN A 138 -7.86 -4.72 -16.56
CA ASN A 138 -7.53 -5.92 -15.81
C ASN A 138 -7.73 -5.70 -14.30
N ILE A 139 -7.78 -6.78 -13.55
CA ILE A 139 -7.64 -6.76 -12.08
C ILE A 139 -6.30 -7.36 -11.69
N ILE A 140 -5.67 -6.77 -10.69
CA ILE A 140 -4.49 -7.34 -10.03
C ILE A 140 -4.81 -7.62 -8.58
N PHE A 141 -4.40 -8.78 -8.07
CA PHE A 141 -4.80 -9.23 -6.74
C PHE A 141 -3.78 -10.18 -6.12
N LEU A 142 -3.91 -10.35 -4.81
CA LEU A 142 -3.11 -11.26 -3.99
C LEU A 142 -3.76 -12.65 -3.97
N ALA A 143 -2.94 -13.72 -3.97
CA ALA A 143 -3.43 -15.08 -3.82
C ALA A 143 -2.42 -15.98 -3.11
N TRP A 144 -2.93 -16.91 -2.28
CA TRP A 144 -2.15 -18.02 -1.77
C TRP A 144 -2.13 -19.17 -2.77
N GLU A 145 -0.98 -19.80 -2.90
CA GLU A 145 -0.85 -21.12 -3.54
C GLU A 145 -0.42 -22.17 -2.53
N ILE A 146 -1.04 -23.35 -2.58
CA ILE A 146 -0.72 -24.43 -1.65
C ILE A 146 0.49 -25.19 -2.16
N ARG A 147 1.49 -25.34 -1.30
CA ARG A 147 2.64 -26.23 -1.49
C ARG A 147 2.58 -27.36 -0.45
N SER A 148 2.79 -28.56 -0.91
CA SER A 148 2.90 -29.74 -0.04
C SER A 148 4.18 -29.65 0.83
N ASN A 149 4.21 -30.46 1.90
CA ASN A 149 5.42 -30.57 2.71
C ASN A 149 6.66 -30.99 1.91
N ASP A 150 6.50 -31.84 0.89
CA ASP A 150 7.63 -32.31 0.09
C ASP A 150 8.14 -31.20 -0.85
N GLU A 151 7.22 -30.44 -1.48
CA GLU A 151 7.57 -29.27 -2.30
C GLU A 151 8.25 -28.19 -1.45
N ALA A 152 7.72 -27.86 -0.27
CA ALA A 152 8.33 -26.92 0.64
C ALA A 152 9.75 -27.35 1.08
N ALA A 153 9.93 -28.63 1.37
CA ALA A 153 11.24 -29.19 1.73
C ALA A 153 12.22 -29.20 0.55
N GLU A 154 11.73 -29.32 -0.70
CA GLU A 154 12.56 -29.19 -1.89
C GLU A 154 13.10 -27.78 -2.07
N GLU A 155 12.40 -26.78 -1.55
CA GLU A 155 12.84 -25.37 -1.51
C GLU A 155 13.65 -25.03 -0.26
N GLY A 156 13.93 -25.98 0.62
CA GLY A 156 14.75 -25.76 1.84
C GLY A 156 13.97 -25.15 2.99
N TYR A 157 12.63 -25.29 3.02
CA TYR A 157 11.84 -24.87 4.17
C TYR A 157 12.18 -25.72 5.41
N ALA A 158 12.53 -25.05 6.50
CA ALA A 158 12.95 -25.70 7.74
C ALA A 158 11.78 -26.25 8.58
N GLY A 159 10.56 -25.77 8.30
CA GLY A 159 9.34 -26.20 8.98
C GLY A 159 8.77 -27.51 8.41
N ARG A 160 7.51 -27.75 8.71
CA ARG A 160 6.78 -28.97 8.28
C ARG A 160 5.34 -28.66 7.97
N GLY A 161 4.72 -29.47 7.09
CA GLY A 161 3.32 -29.37 6.74
C GLY A 161 3.12 -28.67 5.40
N LEU A 162 1.87 -28.33 5.12
CA LEU A 162 1.54 -27.48 3.98
C LEU A 162 2.00 -26.05 4.27
N ILE A 163 2.38 -25.33 3.21
CA ILE A 163 2.58 -23.89 3.27
C ILE A 163 1.71 -23.20 2.21
N TYR A 164 1.44 -21.93 2.44
CA TYR A 164 0.61 -21.09 1.59
C TYR A 164 1.39 -19.86 1.13
N PRO A 165 2.42 -20.04 0.27
CA PRO A 165 3.17 -18.91 -0.27
C PRO A 165 2.29 -18.00 -1.13
N GLU A 166 2.75 -16.77 -1.24
CA GLU A 166 2.05 -15.68 -1.89
C GLU A 166 2.34 -15.61 -3.38
N THR A 167 1.30 -15.25 -4.13
CA THR A 167 1.40 -14.86 -5.53
C THR A 167 0.66 -13.55 -5.77
N ILE A 168 1.15 -12.76 -6.73
CA ILE A 168 0.44 -11.60 -7.26
C ILE A 168 0.02 -11.95 -8.69
N VAL A 169 -1.25 -11.74 -9.01
CA VAL A 169 -1.83 -12.17 -10.29
C VAL A 169 -2.54 -11.01 -10.95
N GLU A 170 -2.16 -10.70 -12.20
CA GLU A 170 -2.95 -9.82 -13.07
C GLU A 170 -3.78 -10.66 -14.02
N MET A 171 -5.08 -10.39 -14.10
CA MET A 171 -6.05 -11.14 -14.88
C MET A 171 -6.99 -10.22 -15.64
N ASN A 172 -7.32 -10.60 -16.87
CA ASN A 172 -8.44 -9.99 -17.57
C ASN A 172 -9.76 -10.61 -17.06
N PRO A 173 -10.63 -9.85 -16.37
CA PRO A 173 -11.83 -10.43 -15.75
C PRO A 173 -12.90 -10.88 -16.74
N LEU A 174 -12.85 -10.41 -18.01
CA LEU A 174 -13.82 -10.77 -19.04
C LEU A 174 -13.46 -12.07 -19.77
N THR A 175 -12.17 -12.41 -19.85
CA THR A 175 -11.67 -13.62 -20.52
C THR A 175 -11.14 -14.67 -19.55
N GLU A 176 -10.95 -14.30 -18.27
CA GLU A 176 -10.32 -15.09 -17.22
C GLU A 176 -8.87 -15.47 -17.57
N GLU A 177 -8.23 -14.75 -18.49
CA GLU A 177 -6.84 -14.97 -18.87
C GLU A 177 -5.91 -14.29 -17.86
N ILE A 178 -4.99 -15.07 -17.26
CA ILE A 178 -3.89 -14.54 -16.47
C ILE A 178 -2.86 -13.94 -17.44
N VAL A 179 -2.63 -12.64 -17.35
CA VAL A 179 -1.72 -11.91 -18.24
C VAL A 179 -0.35 -11.70 -17.63
N TRP A 180 -0.27 -11.69 -16.30
CA TRP A 180 0.97 -11.59 -15.55
C TRP A 180 0.84 -12.31 -14.20
N LYS A 181 1.94 -12.87 -13.72
CA LYS A 181 2.01 -13.53 -12.41
C LYS A 181 3.41 -13.42 -11.83
N TRP A 182 3.48 -13.17 -10.54
CA TRP A 182 4.66 -13.24 -9.70
C TRP A 182 4.44 -14.24 -8.56
N ASP A 183 5.45 -15.06 -8.22
CA ASP A 183 5.39 -16.08 -7.17
C ASP A 183 6.59 -15.87 -6.22
N VAL A 184 6.34 -15.68 -4.92
CA VAL A 184 7.39 -15.45 -3.94
C VAL A 184 8.42 -16.57 -3.91
N MET A 185 8.01 -17.81 -4.24
CA MET A 185 8.89 -18.97 -4.20
C MET A 185 9.99 -18.97 -5.28
N ASP A 186 9.85 -18.17 -6.32
CA ASP A 186 10.88 -17.97 -7.33
C ASP A 186 12.02 -17.04 -6.86
N HIS A 187 11.81 -16.31 -5.74
CA HIS A 187 12.69 -15.22 -5.25
C HIS A 187 13.22 -15.46 -3.84
N ILE A 188 13.25 -16.72 -3.40
CA ILE A 188 13.67 -17.08 -2.06
C ILE A 188 15.18 -17.33 -1.96
N VAL A 189 15.72 -17.10 -0.77
CA VAL A 189 17.03 -17.55 -0.30
C VAL A 189 16.84 -18.29 1.03
N GLN A 190 17.72 -19.25 1.36
CA GLN A 190 17.72 -19.93 2.65
C GLN A 190 19.13 -20.43 3.00
N ASP A 191 19.46 -20.50 4.28
CA ASP A 191 20.74 -20.94 4.80
C ASP A 191 20.66 -22.27 5.58
N TYR A 192 19.50 -22.98 5.48
CA TYR A 192 19.18 -24.19 6.22
C TYR A 192 19.67 -25.48 5.55
N ASP A 193 19.43 -25.66 4.24
CA ASP A 193 19.77 -26.88 3.46
C ASP A 193 20.75 -26.53 2.32
N ASP A 194 22.04 -26.84 2.50
CA ASP A 194 23.11 -26.57 1.54
C ASP A 194 23.06 -27.44 0.28
N THR A 195 22.10 -28.34 0.17
CA THR A 195 21.90 -29.17 -1.00
C THR A 195 20.92 -28.54 -2.02
N ARG A 196 20.28 -27.43 -1.67
CA ARG A 196 19.29 -26.76 -2.50
C ARG A 196 19.90 -25.67 -3.36
N ALA A 197 19.27 -25.40 -4.51
CA ALA A 197 19.79 -24.41 -5.47
C ALA A 197 19.75 -22.98 -4.95
N ASN A 198 18.75 -22.67 -4.10
CA ASN A 198 18.54 -21.37 -3.44
C ASN A 198 19.32 -21.19 -2.11
N TYR A 199 20.24 -22.14 -1.81
CA TYR A 199 21.09 -22.01 -0.62
C TYR A 199 22.05 -20.83 -0.76
N GLY A 200 22.08 -19.95 0.26
CA GLY A 200 22.94 -18.80 0.29
C GLY A 200 22.96 -18.11 1.64
N VAL A 201 23.84 -17.14 1.80
CA VAL A 201 23.86 -16.26 2.97
C VAL A 201 22.76 -15.21 2.79
N VAL A 202 21.78 -15.17 3.69
CA VAL A 202 20.63 -14.25 3.62
C VAL A 202 21.10 -12.80 3.48
N ALA A 203 22.04 -12.36 4.34
CA ALA A 203 22.59 -11.00 4.31
C ALA A 203 23.25 -10.58 2.98
N ASP A 204 23.75 -11.54 2.19
CA ASP A 204 24.39 -11.26 0.89
C ASP A 204 23.36 -11.12 -0.25
N ASN A 205 22.09 -11.43 0.03
CA ASN A 205 20.99 -11.46 -0.96
C ASN A 205 19.82 -10.55 -0.57
N PRO A 206 19.99 -9.24 -0.37
CA PRO A 206 18.95 -8.37 0.16
C PRO A 206 17.73 -8.23 -0.77
N ASN A 207 17.86 -8.56 -2.06
CA ASN A 207 16.77 -8.58 -3.03
C ASN A 207 15.95 -9.88 -3.03
N LYS A 208 16.37 -10.88 -2.22
CA LYS A 208 15.66 -12.16 -2.08
C LYS A 208 15.02 -12.27 -0.71
N VAL A 209 14.07 -13.18 -0.60
CA VAL A 209 13.27 -13.39 0.60
C VAL A 209 13.83 -14.58 1.39
N ASP A 210 14.13 -14.40 2.69
CA ASP A 210 14.46 -15.53 3.57
C ASP A 210 13.23 -16.41 3.81
N LEU A 211 13.20 -17.57 3.18
CA LEU A 211 12.09 -18.53 3.31
C LEU A 211 11.85 -18.94 4.78
N ASN A 212 12.87 -18.90 5.60
CA ASN A 212 12.84 -19.46 6.95
C ASN A 212 12.69 -18.41 8.07
N TYR A 213 12.51 -17.14 7.75
CA TYR A 213 12.38 -16.09 8.75
C TYR A 213 11.24 -16.37 9.76
N THR A 214 10.07 -16.79 9.26
CA THR A 214 8.87 -17.00 10.10
C THR A 214 8.65 -18.44 10.56
N TYR A 215 9.42 -19.43 10.09
CA TYR A 215 9.14 -20.86 10.33
C TYR A 215 9.05 -21.27 11.81
N SER A 216 9.77 -20.60 12.70
CA SER A 216 9.78 -20.91 14.13
C SER A 216 8.64 -20.24 14.90
N SER A 217 7.98 -19.25 14.31
CA SER A 217 6.88 -18.48 14.90
C SER A 217 5.52 -18.82 14.30
N ARG A 218 5.51 -19.51 13.15
CA ARG A 218 4.28 -19.89 12.40
C ARG A 218 4.26 -21.38 12.13
N ASP A 219 3.14 -22.03 12.45
CA ASP A 219 2.90 -23.47 12.23
C ASP A 219 1.63 -23.77 11.45
N ASP A 220 0.94 -22.72 10.99
CA ASP A 220 -0.31 -22.78 10.22
C ASP A 220 -0.10 -22.81 8.70
N GLY A 221 1.11 -22.59 8.22
CA GLY A 221 1.49 -22.63 6.80
C GLY A 221 1.43 -21.27 6.10
N ASP A 222 0.86 -20.26 6.72
CA ASP A 222 0.85 -18.88 6.24
C ASP A 222 2.15 -18.19 6.68
N LEU A 223 3.11 -18.08 5.77
CA LEU A 223 4.46 -17.62 6.12
C LEU A 223 4.66 -16.10 5.97
N PHE A 224 3.93 -15.48 5.04
CA PHE A 224 4.15 -14.08 4.65
C PHE A 224 2.97 -13.18 5.02
N HIS A 225 1.75 -13.62 4.69
CA HIS A 225 0.49 -12.92 4.91
C HIS A 225 0.46 -11.55 4.24
N PHE A 226 0.51 -11.52 2.91
CA PHE A 226 0.30 -10.29 2.15
C PHE A 226 -1.12 -9.77 2.41
N ASN A 227 -1.27 -8.49 2.71
CA ASN A 227 -2.56 -7.98 3.12
C ASN A 227 -2.94 -6.61 2.53
N GLY A 228 -2.14 -6.13 1.60
CA GLY A 228 -2.41 -4.93 0.86
C GLY A 228 -1.44 -4.79 -0.29
N LEU A 229 -1.92 -4.30 -1.43
CA LEU A 229 -1.10 -3.91 -2.56
C LEU A 229 -1.53 -2.52 -3.06
N THR A 230 -0.62 -1.82 -3.71
CA THR A 230 -0.92 -0.68 -4.57
C THR A 230 -0.02 -0.69 -5.79
N VAL A 231 -0.56 -0.26 -6.92
CA VAL A 231 0.14 -0.29 -8.21
C VAL A 231 0.44 1.14 -8.66
N ASP A 232 1.72 1.44 -8.82
CA ASP A 232 2.17 2.65 -9.50
C ASP A 232 2.28 2.35 -10.99
N GLU A 233 1.20 2.60 -11.74
CA GLU A 233 1.15 2.37 -13.18
C GLU A 233 2.07 3.32 -13.98
N GLU A 234 2.51 4.45 -13.40
CA GLU A 234 3.45 5.37 -14.07
C GLU A 234 4.87 4.80 -14.11
N HIS A 235 5.26 4.08 -13.04
CA HIS A 235 6.59 3.52 -12.89
C HIS A 235 6.63 1.99 -13.03
N ASP A 236 5.49 1.35 -13.33
CA ASP A 236 5.36 -0.11 -13.40
C ASP A 236 5.87 -0.81 -12.13
N LEU A 237 5.45 -0.34 -10.96
CA LEU A 237 5.83 -0.90 -9.66
C LEU A 237 4.61 -1.35 -8.86
N ILE A 238 4.75 -2.46 -8.15
CA ILE A 238 3.80 -2.93 -7.15
C ILE A 238 4.42 -2.77 -5.77
N TYR A 239 3.71 -2.13 -4.86
CA TYR A 239 4.05 -2.06 -3.44
C TYR A 239 3.13 -2.98 -2.67
N VAL A 240 3.68 -3.89 -1.88
CA VAL A 240 2.89 -4.87 -1.13
C VAL A 240 3.27 -4.88 0.34
N THR A 241 2.28 -4.85 1.23
CA THR A 241 2.51 -5.02 2.67
C THR A 241 2.56 -6.48 3.05
N VAL A 242 3.65 -6.87 3.70
CA VAL A 242 3.96 -8.23 4.12
C VAL A 242 3.90 -8.31 5.64
N ASN A 243 2.73 -8.70 6.15
CA ASN A 243 2.38 -8.55 7.56
C ASN A 243 3.33 -9.30 8.51
N PHE A 244 3.66 -10.57 8.21
CA PHE A 244 4.48 -11.38 9.13
C PHE A 244 5.98 -11.08 9.02
N TYR A 245 6.39 -10.39 7.97
CA TYR A 245 7.73 -9.83 7.84
C TYR A 245 7.80 -8.40 8.39
N SER A 246 6.63 -7.74 8.58
CA SER A 246 6.55 -6.34 8.99
C SER A 246 7.30 -5.43 8.01
N GLU A 247 7.10 -5.67 6.70
CA GLU A 247 7.78 -4.96 5.61
C GLU A 247 6.80 -4.49 4.54
N VAL A 248 7.27 -3.54 3.75
CA VAL A 248 6.75 -3.26 2.40
C VAL A 248 7.79 -3.77 1.40
N TRP A 249 7.33 -4.54 0.40
CA TRP A 249 8.15 -4.97 -0.73
C TRP A 249 7.74 -4.23 -1.99
N VAL A 250 8.73 -3.95 -2.86
CA VAL A 250 8.55 -3.28 -4.15
C VAL A 250 8.98 -4.23 -5.25
N ILE A 251 8.08 -4.49 -6.18
CA ILE A 251 8.20 -5.50 -7.23
C ILE A 251 8.06 -4.84 -8.60
N ASP A 252 8.87 -5.25 -9.56
CA ASP A 252 8.86 -4.76 -10.95
C ASP A 252 7.71 -5.40 -11.75
N HIS A 253 6.68 -4.62 -12.06
CA HIS A 253 5.53 -5.04 -12.86
C HIS A 253 5.76 -4.89 -14.38
N SER A 254 6.84 -4.24 -14.80
CA SER A 254 7.20 -4.11 -16.23
C SER A 254 7.69 -5.41 -16.87
N THR A 255 7.85 -6.45 -16.06
CA THR A 255 8.31 -7.79 -16.47
C THR A 255 7.24 -8.56 -17.24
N THR A 256 7.67 -9.47 -18.11
CA THR A 256 6.81 -10.59 -18.52
C THR A 256 6.72 -11.61 -17.38
N THR A 257 5.72 -12.51 -17.37
CA THR A 257 5.63 -13.59 -16.36
C THR A 257 6.92 -14.45 -16.33
N GLU A 258 7.59 -14.68 -17.49
CA GLU A 258 8.87 -15.41 -17.54
C GLU A 258 9.99 -14.63 -16.85
N GLU A 259 10.06 -13.31 -17.05
CA GLU A 259 11.04 -12.46 -16.36
C GLU A 259 10.69 -12.33 -14.87
N ALA A 260 9.40 -12.22 -14.53
CA ALA A 260 8.93 -12.18 -13.15
C ALA A 260 9.23 -13.44 -12.34
N SER A 261 9.51 -14.58 -12.99
CA SER A 261 9.99 -15.82 -12.34
C SER A 261 11.53 -15.97 -12.33
N SER A 262 12.26 -14.92 -12.67
CA SER A 262 13.73 -14.93 -12.76
C SER A 262 14.34 -13.74 -12.00
N ASP A 263 15.66 -13.72 -11.91
CA ASP A 263 16.45 -12.63 -11.28
C ASP A 263 16.92 -11.56 -12.30
N THR A 264 16.39 -11.57 -13.52
CA THR A 264 16.79 -10.65 -14.60
C THR A 264 15.58 -10.31 -15.48
N GLY A 265 15.53 -9.10 -16.01
CA GLY A 265 14.47 -8.59 -16.86
C GLY A 265 13.78 -7.38 -16.25
N GLY A 266 12.75 -6.88 -16.92
CA GLY A 266 12.05 -5.67 -16.56
C GLY A 266 12.90 -4.40 -16.67
N ILE A 267 12.29 -3.24 -16.40
CA ILE A 267 12.99 -1.95 -16.50
C ILE A 267 13.96 -1.72 -15.34
N TYR A 268 13.75 -2.38 -14.20
CA TYR A 268 14.64 -2.32 -13.04
C TYR A 268 15.76 -3.37 -13.11
N GLY A 269 15.70 -4.30 -14.07
CA GLY A 269 16.78 -5.26 -14.39
C GLY A 269 16.98 -6.35 -13.35
N LYS A 270 15.96 -6.62 -12.52
CA LYS A 270 16.01 -7.63 -11.45
C LYS A 270 15.04 -8.79 -11.67
N GLY A 271 14.32 -8.80 -12.80
CA GLY A 271 13.23 -9.74 -12.99
C GLY A 271 12.21 -9.58 -11.87
N GLY A 272 11.83 -10.67 -11.21
CA GLY A 272 10.92 -10.62 -10.06
C GLY A 272 11.60 -10.52 -8.69
N ASP A 273 12.95 -10.48 -8.60
CA ASP A 273 13.63 -10.19 -7.34
C ASP A 273 13.24 -8.77 -6.86
N LEU A 274 13.13 -8.58 -5.54
CA LEU A 274 12.67 -7.33 -4.96
C LEU A 274 13.52 -6.14 -5.45
N VAL A 275 12.86 -5.14 -6.02
CA VAL A 275 13.48 -3.87 -6.40
C VAL A 275 13.92 -3.12 -5.15
N TYR A 276 13.05 -3.14 -4.13
CA TYR A 276 13.29 -2.53 -2.82
C TYR A 276 12.49 -3.25 -1.75
N ARG A 277 12.88 -3.07 -0.49
CA ARG A 277 12.14 -3.51 0.70
C ARG A 277 12.54 -2.64 1.89
N PHE A 278 11.62 -2.46 2.83
CA PHE A 278 11.88 -1.69 4.05
C PHE A 278 10.87 -2.02 5.14
N GLY A 279 11.16 -1.59 6.35
CA GLY A 279 10.32 -1.73 7.53
C GLY A 279 10.92 -2.62 8.61
N ASN A 280 11.59 -3.71 8.21
CA ASN A 280 12.20 -4.65 9.14
C ASN A 280 13.47 -5.27 8.55
N PRO A 281 14.64 -4.65 8.71
CA PRO A 281 15.89 -5.16 8.16
C PRO A 281 16.35 -6.50 8.77
N GLU A 282 15.78 -6.94 9.91
CA GLU A 282 16.10 -8.24 10.51
C GLU A 282 15.66 -9.42 9.64
N THR A 283 14.67 -9.23 8.74
CA THR A 283 14.16 -10.28 7.84
C THR A 283 15.17 -10.73 6.79
N TYR A 284 16.22 -9.94 6.56
CA TYR A 284 17.30 -10.25 5.63
C TYR A 284 18.68 -10.01 6.22
N ASP A 285 18.82 -10.19 7.55
CA ASP A 285 20.07 -10.07 8.32
C ASP A 285 20.83 -8.76 8.05
N ASN A 286 20.11 -7.66 7.89
CA ASN A 286 20.69 -6.36 7.56
C ASN A 286 20.68 -5.39 8.76
N VAL A 287 21.38 -4.28 8.62
CA VAL A 287 21.41 -3.20 9.62
C VAL A 287 20.32 -2.16 9.30
N GLY A 288 19.85 -1.47 10.32
CA GLY A 288 18.78 -0.48 10.28
C GLY A 288 17.87 -0.63 11.49
N ASP A 289 16.96 0.33 11.64
CA ASP A 289 15.94 0.27 12.70
C ASP A 289 14.67 -0.44 12.15
N VAL A 290 14.00 -1.24 12.99
CA VAL A 290 12.68 -1.79 12.68
C VAL A 290 11.66 -0.66 12.76
N THR A 291 11.14 -0.24 11.64
CA THR A 291 10.23 0.90 11.51
C THR A 291 8.76 0.48 11.45
N LEU A 292 8.47 -0.76 11.04
CA LEU A 292 7.11 -1.31 10.91
C LEU A 292 6.89 -2.50 11.86
N ASP A 293 5.64 -2.72 12.25
CA ASP A 293 5.19 -3.95 12.90
C ASP A 293 3.74 -4.26 12.50
N ARG A 294 3.51 -5.46 11.94
CA ARG A 294 2.19 -5.92 11.47
C ARG A 294 1.50 -4.93 10.53
N VAL A 295 2.18 -4.58 9.48
CA VAL A 295 1.74 -3.53 8.52
C VAL A 295 0.53 -3.95 7.69
N HIS A 296 -0.33 -2.96 7.36
CA HIS A 296 -1.45 -3.05 6.42
C HIS A 296 -1.48 -1.83 5.50
N TYR A 297 -2.11 -1.99 4.34
CA TYR A 297 -2.47 -0.97 3.39
C TYR A 297 -1.33 -0.04 2.96
N PRO A 298 -0.62 -0.36 1.90
CA PRO A 298 0.34 0.53 1.27
C PRO A 298 -0.44 1.54 0.41
N ASN A 299 -0.50 2.80 0.81
CA ASN A 299 -1.18 3.86 0.05
C ASN A 299 -0.14 4.79 -0.57
N MET A 300 -0.02 4.78 -1.89
CA MET A 300 0.88 5.66 -2.64
C MET A 300 0.27 7.06 -2.73
N LEU A 301 0.97 8.06 -2.25
CA LEU A 301 0.55 9.44 -2.25
C LEU A 301 0.97 10.14 -3.56
N GLU A 302 0.25 11.20 -3.96
CA GLU A 302 0.64 12.04 -5.11
C GLU A 302 2.05 12.62 -5.00
N SER A 303 2.56 12.79 -3.79
CA SER A 303 3.94 13.21 -3.53
C SER A 303 5.00 12.18 -3.94
N GLY A 304 4.61 10.92 -4.20
CA GLY A 304 5.48 9.77 -4.35
C GLY A 304 5.94 9.15 -3.03
N ASN A 305 5.43 9.63 -1.89
CA ASN A 305 5.62 9.01 -0.59
C ASN A 305 4.64 7.84 -0.41
N LEU A 306 4.96 6.93 0.50
CA LEU A 306 4.07 5.82 0.85
C LEU A 306 3.55 5.98 2.27
N LEU A 307 2.22 5.91 2.43
CA LEU A 307 1.53 5.91 3.72
C LEU A 307 1.13 4.47 4.06
N VAL A 308 1.39 4.04 5.30
CA VAL A 308 1.06 2.68 5.76
C VAL A 308 0.49 2.70 7.18
N TYR A 309 -0.29 1.68 7.53
CA TYR A 309 -0.82 1.46 8.87
C TYR A 309 -0.05 0.32 9.55
N ALA A 310 0.69 0.62 10.63
CA ALA A 310 1.40 -0.35 11.47
C ALA A 310 0.51 -0.73 12.67
N ASN A 311 0.00 -1.97 12.68
CA ASN A 311 -1.01 -2.38 13.65
C ASN A 311 -0.48 -2.52 15.08
N GLU A 312 0.71 -3.07 15.25
CA GLU A 312 1.28 -3.45 16.56
C GLU A 312 2.62 -2.74 16.84
N LYS A 313 2.78 -1.51 16.34
CA LYS A 313 4.04 -0.74 16.49
C LYS A 313 4.50 -0.62 17.95
N TYR A 314 3.54 -0.54 18.87
CA TYR A 314 3.77 -0.57 20.31
C TYR A 314 2.80 -1.56 20.95
N ASP A 315 3.06 -2.00 22.18
CA ASP A 315 2.14 -2.85 22.92
C ASP A 315 0.73 -2.27 22.97
N SER A 316 -0.21 -2.85 22.21
CA SER A 316 -1.61 -2.43 22.09
C SER A 316 -1.78 -0.99 21.59
N GLN A 317 -0.94 -0.54 20.66
CA GLN A 317 -1.05 0.76 20.04
C GLN A 317 -0.57 0.69 18.58
N SER A 318 -1.38 1.25 17.68
CA SER A 318 -1.08 1.35 16.26
C SER A 318 -0.46 2.70 15.90
N GLU A 319 0.20 2.75 14.73
CA GLU A 319 0.78 3.97 14.18
C GLU A 319 0.52 4.04 12.68
N VAL A 320 0.23 5.23 12.17
CA VAL A 320 0.22 5.53 10.72
C VAL A 320 1.52 6.23 10.40
N ILE A 321 2.21 5.79 9.35
CA ILE A 321 3.56 6.26 9.03
C ILE A 321 3.64 6.60 7.55
N GLU A 322 4.21 7.76 7.22
CA GLU A 322 4.54 8.18 5.86
C GLU A 322 6.04 8.12 5.62
N PHE A 323 6.44 7.41 4.59
CA PHE A 323 7.81 7.23 4.17
C PHE A 323 8.11 8.00 2.89
N ALA A 324 9.22 8.73 2.86
CA ALA A 324 9.76 9.32 1.65
C ALA A 324 10.48 8.24 0.82
N LEU A 325 9.90 7.87 -0.30
CA LEU A 325 10.51 6.90 -1.21
C LEU A 325 11.38 7.62 -2.26
N ASN A 326 12.65 7.26 -2.30
CA ASN A 326 13.64 7.90 -3.17
C ASN A 326 14.07 6.97 -4.30
N SER A 327 13.52 7.17 -5.50
CA SER A 327 14.03 6.52 -6.71
C SER A 327 15.34 7.19 -7.19
N PRO A 328 16.31 6.44 -7.76
CA PRO A 328 16.28 5.00 -8.00
C PRO A 328 16.50 4.20 -6.70
N TYR A 329 15.72 3.14 -6.54
CA TYR A 329 15.83 2.24 -5.39
C TYR A 329 17.15 1.47 -5.39
N SER A 330 17.70 1.24 -4.19
CA SER A 330 18.93 0.50 -4.01
C SER A 330 18.90 -0.29 -2.72
N LEU A 331 19.17 -1.60 -2.80
CA LEU A 331 19.37 -2.46 -1.64
C LEU A 331 20.84 -2.84 -1.56
N VAL A 332 21.51 -2.47 -0.48
CA VAL A 332 22.93 -2.72 -0.30
C VAL A 332 23.14 -3.53 1.00
N ALA A 333 23.71 -4.71 0.85
CA ALA A 333 24.03 -5.57 1.98
C ALA A 333 24.94 -4.86 3.00
N GLY A 334 24.58 -4.95 4.27
CA GLY A 334 25.35 -4.36 5.38
C GLY A 334 25.25 -2.84 5.50
N GLN A 335 24.33 -2.20 4.77
CA GLN A 335 24.02 -0.78 4.92
C GLN A 335 22.56 -0.60 5.36
N ASP A 336 22.29 0.51 6.01
CA ASP A 336 20.92 0.92 6.30
C ASP A 336 20.21 1.31 5.00
N ASN A 337 19.15 0.57 4.67
CA ASN A 337 18.35 0.77 3.48
C ASN A 337 16.97 1.39 3.80
N GLU A 338 16.70 1.69 5.07
CA GLU A 338 15.39 2.21 5.48
C GLU A 338 15.13 3.61 4.90
N PRO A 339 13.91 3.89 4.42
CA PRO A 339 13.54 5.22 3.94
C PRO A 339 13.33 6.19 5.12
N GLU A 340 13.39 7.49 4.83
CA GLU A 340 13.10 8.51 5.82
C GLU A 340 11.60 8.51 6.19
N VAL A 341 11.30 8.49 7.50
CA VAL A 341 9.95 8.76 8.02
C VAL A 341 9.75 10.27 8.00
N VAL A 342 8.80 10.75 7.19
CA VAL A 342 8.53 12.18 7.04
C VAL A 342 7.32 12.66 7.84
N TRP A 343 6.42 11.73 8.17
CA TRP A 343 5.29 11.99 9.06
C TRP A 343 4.87 10.71 9.77
N SER A 344 4.35 10.82 10.98
CA SER A 344 3.65 9.72 11.63
C SER A 344 2.60 10.24 12.62
N PHE A 345 1.59 9.41 12.88
CA PHE A 345 0.58 9.66 13.87
C PHE A 345 0.28 8.40 14.69
N THR A 346 0.20 8.58 15.98
CA THR A 346 -0.25 7.56 16.94
C THR A 346 -1.00 8.20 18.10
N ASP A 347 -1.97 7.51 18.67
CA ASP A 347 -2.70 7.91 19.88
C ASP A 347 -2.92 6.69 20.77
N SER A 348 -2.88 6.87 22.09
CA SER A 348 -3.04 5.78 23.06
C SER A 348 -4.41 5.09 23.02
N ARG A 349 -5.38 5.66 22.30
CA ARG A 349 -6.71 5.10 22.06
C ARG A 349 -6.81 4.35 20.75
N MET A 350 -5.84 4.53 19.83
CA MET A 350 -5.83 3.94 18.49
C MET A 350 -5.12 2.59 18.52
N TYR A 351 -5.88 1.51 18.41
CA TYR A 351 -5.35 0.17 18.32
C TYR A 351 -6.24 -0.75 17.49
N SER A 352 -5.65 -1.37 16.50
CA SER A 352 -6.29 -2.44 15.72
C SER A 352 -5.29 -3.56 15.48
N SER A 353 -5.60 -4.77 15.94
CA SER A 353 -4.71 -5.94 15.77
C SER A 353 -4.68 -6.50 14.35
N GLY A 354 -5.38 -5.89 13.40
CA GLY A 354 -5.45 -6.28 12.00
C GLY A 354 -6.44 -5.42 11.26
N LEU A 355 -6.52 -5.56 9.92
CA LEU A 355 -7.29 -4.66 9.07
C LEU A 355 -6.72 -3.24 9.15
N SER A 356 -7.54 -2.24 8.82
CA SER A 356 -7.18 -0.82 8.93
C SER A 356 -6.43 -0.29 7.72
N GLY A 357 -6.33 1.03 7.67
CA GLY A 357 -5.62 1.75 6.62
C GLY A 357 -5.65 3.25 6.89
N ALA A 358 -4.98 4.00 6.04
CA ALA A 358 -5.01 5.44 6.09
C ALA A 358 -4.92 6.04 4.69
N GLU A 359 -5.62 7.16 4.47
CA GLU A 359 -5.59 7.91 3.22
C GLU A 359 -5.27 9.38 3.48
N ARG A 360 -4.45 9.96 2.63
CA ARG A 360 -4.19 11.39 2.63
C ARG A 360 -5.31 12.11 1.88
N MET A 361 -5.95 13.06 2.52
CA MET A 361 -7.01 13.87 1.95
C MET A 361 -6.43 15.10 1.23
N ASP A 362 -7.16 15.66 0.28
CA ASP A 362 -6.75 16.84 -0.49
C ASP A 362 -6.50 18.10 0.37
N ASN A 363 -7.13 18.17 1.55
CA ASN A 363 -6.89 19.26 2.52
C ASN A 363 -5.59 19.07 3.34
N GLY A 364 -4.82 18.00 3.06
CA GLY A 364 -3.61 17.62 3.78
C GLY A 364 -3.84 16.84 5.07
N HIS A 365 -5.10 16.65 5.48
CA HIS A 365 -5.42 15.77 6.61
C HIS A 365 -5.24 14.30 6.23
N THR A 366 -5.28 13.43 7.23
CA THR A 366 -5.23 11.99 7.05
C THR A 366 -6.49 11.36 7.61
N LEU A 367 -7.26 10.67 6.77
CA LEU A 367 -8.29 9.75 7.21
C LEU A 367 -7.62 8.46 7.69
N ILE A 368 -7.95 8.00 8.89
CA ILE A 368 -7.45 6.73 9.45
C ILE A 368 -8.64 5.85 9.80
N THR A 369 -8.60 4.60 9.36
CA THR A 369 -9.58 3.58 9.69
C THR A 369 -8.99 2.65 10.75
N GLU A 370 -9.59 2.61 11.93
CA GLU A 370 -9.33 1.63 12.99
C GLU A 370 -10.29 0.45 12.82
N GLY A 371 -9.90 -0.52 12.00
CA GLY A 371 -10.83 -1.48 11.40
C GLY A 371 -11.48 -2.45 12.38
N ARG A 372 -10.75 -2.95 13.39
CA ARG A 372 -11.29 -3.89 14.39
C ARG A 372 -12.27 -3.25 15.36
N ASP A 373 -12.19 -1.95 15.52
CA ASP A 373 -13.08 -1.19 16.40
C ASP A 373 -14.12 -0.39 15.62
N GLY A 374 -14.01 -0.27 14.30
CA GLY A 374 -14.94 0.51 13.46
C GLY A 374 -14.92 2.00 13.78
N THR A 375 -13.74 2.56 14.07
CA THR A 375 -13.56 3.97 14.37
C THR A 375 -12.82 4.66 13.25
N LEU A 376 -13.30 5.82 12.83
CA LEU A 376 -12.68 6.69 11.83
C LEU A 376 -12.09 7.91 12.52
N TRP A 377 -10.89 8.30 12.08
CA TRP A 377 -10.16 9.45 12.58
C TRP A 377 -9.83 10.36 11.41
N GLU A 378 -9.96 11.66 11.58
CA GLU A 378 -9.35 12.65 10.71
C GLU A 378 -8.32 13.43 11.51
N VAL A 379 -7.09 13.46 11.00
CA VAL A 379 -5.93 14.00 11.69
C VAL A 379 -5.22 14.98 10.78
N THR A 380 -4.92 16.17 11.29
CA THR A 380 -4.13 17.19 10.57
C THR A 380 -2.67 16.78 10.45
N GLU A 381 -1.93 17.50 9.60
CA GLU A 381 -0.48 17.31 9.44
C GLU A 381 0.31 17.48 10.76
N ASP A 382 -0.13 18.37 11.65
CA ASP A 382 0.51 18.59 12.96
C ASP A 382 0.05 17.61 14.06
N GLY A 383 -0.79 16.62 13.70
CA GLY A 383 -1.26 15.58 14.62
C GLY A 383 -2.47 15.98 15.47
N THR A 384 -3.15 17.09 15.14
CA THR A 384 -4.43 17.43 15.79
C THR A 384 -5.55 16.53 15.27
N ILE A 385 -6.36 15.97 16.16
CA ILE A 385 -7.54 15.19 15.78
C ILE A 385 -8.69 16.16 15.53
N GLU A 386 -9.10 16.31 14.27
CA GLU A 386 -10.21 17.17 13.86
C GLU A 386 -11.55 16.45 13.96
N TRP A 387 -11.57 15.15 13.68
CA TRP A 387 -12.78 14.35 13.73
C TRP A 387 -12.47 12.96 14.26
N LEU A 388 -13.36 12.42 15.07
CA LEU A 388 -13.31 11.08 15.62
C LEU A 388 -14.73 10.53 15.62
N PHE A 389 -14.97 9.52 14.82
CA PHE A 389 -16.30 8.97 14.61
C PHE A 389 -16.31 7.47 14.85
N LYS A 390 -17.14 7.04 15.80
CA LYS A 390 -17.44 5.64 16.04
C LYS A 390 -18.62 5.24 15.18
N THR A 391 -18.39 4.41 14.17
CA THR A 391 -19.45 3.87 13.33
C THR A 391 -20.28 2.83 14.08
N ASP A 392 -21.43 2.48 13.53
CA ASP A 392 -22.25 1.35 14.00
C ASP A 392 -21.72 -0.01 13.47
N TYR A 393 -20.70 0.00 12.61
CA TYR A 393 -20.07 -1.19 12.03
C TYR A 393 -19.00 -1.74 12.96
N SER A 394 -19.11 -3.02 13.33
CA SER A 394 -18.19 -3.63 14.31
C SER A 394 -16.83 -4.05 13.72
N THR A 395 -16.76 -4.15 12.41
CA THR A 395 -15.53 -4.55 11.68
C THR A 395 -15.53 -3.92 10.31
N ILE A 396 -14.58 -3.04 10.08
CA ILE A 396 -14.37 -2.36 8.80
C ILE A 396 -13.06 -2.88 8.19
N TRP A 397 -13.07 -3.21 6.88
CA TRP A 397 -11.83 -3.50 6.19
C TRP A 397 -10.97 -2.25 6.07
N ARG A 398 -11.47 -1.29 5.29
CA ARG A 398 -10.90 0.04 5.05
C ARG A 398 -12.01 1.04 4.80
N THR A 399 -11.64 2.29 4.79
CA THR A 399 -12.52 3.40 4.42
C THR A 399 -11.77 4.27 3.41
N TYR A 400 -12.46 4.65 2.34
CA TYR A 400 -11.92 5.42 1.23
C TYR A 400 -12.58 6.80 1.18
N VAL A 401 -11.78 7.82 0.85
CA VAL A 401 -12.27 9.19 0.68
C VAL A 401 -12.94 9.34 -0.67
N VAL A 402 -14.13 9.93 -0.71
CA VAL A 402 -14.87 10.26 -1.93
C VAL A 402 -15.30 11.71 -1.85
N TYR A 403 -14.99 12.51 -2.85
CA TYR A 403 -15.35 13.93 -2.88
C TYR A 403 -16.64 14.17 -3.67
N SER A 404 -17.36 15.24 -3.33
CA SER A 404 -18.66 15.57 -3.97
C SER A 404 -18.58 15.84 -5.48
N ASP A 405 -17.40 16.09 -6.01
CA ASP A 405 -17.15 16.25 -7.45
C ASP A 405 -16.61 14.97 -8.13
N ASP A 406 -16.55 13.86 -7.41
CA ASP A 406 -16.18 12.57 -8.00
C ASP A 406 -17.25 12.13 -9.01
N PRO A 407 -16.86 11.80 -10.26
CA PRO A 407 -17.80 11.33 -11.29
C PRO A 407 -18.65 10.12 -10.86
N ALA A 408 -18.14 9.29 -9.95
CA ALA A 408 -18.87 8.16 -9.41
C ALA A 408 -20.19 8.57 -8.75
N LEU A 409 -20.22 9.71 -8.05
CA LEU A 409 -21.44 10.18 -7.37
C LEU A 409 -22.53 10.57 -8.37
N GLU A 410 -22.17 11.28 -9.44
CA GLU A 410 -23.12 11.58 -10.52
C GLU A 410 -23.71 10.31 -11.14
N ALA A 411 -22.85 9.29 -11.37
CA ALA A 411 -23.27 8.00 -11.91
C ALA A 411 -24.19 7.23 -10.93
N LEU A 412 -24.00 7.39 -9.62
CA LEU A 412 -24.88 6.83 -8.57
C LEU A 412 -26.18 7.64 -8.40
N GLY A 413 -26.29 8.84 -8.97
CA GLY A 413 -27.46 9.72 -8.87
C GLY A 413 -27.48 10.58 -7.60
N LEU A 414 -26.31 10.84 -7.05
CA LEU A 414 -26.08 11.65 -5.85
C LEU A 414 -25.64 13.07 -6.19
#